data_141825b99054045f26bf8ca77f9001b2
#
_entry.id   141825b99054045f26bf8ca77f9001b2
#
_cell.length_a   1.000
_cell.length_b   1.000
_cell.length_c   1.000
_cell.angle_alpha   90.00
_cell.angle_beta   90.00
_cell.angle_gamma   90.00
#
_symmetry.space_group_name_H-M   'P 1'
#
loop_
_entity.id
_entity.type
_entity.pdbx_description
1 polymer ?
#
loop_
_entity_poly.entity_id
_entity_poly.type
_entity_poly.pdbx_seq_one_letter_code
_entity_poly.pdbx_strand_id
1 'polypeptide(L)'
;MGRRPGQTDVSVEDGNTEAMKKPRSEADVRWMYYAKALSFLLAWSLVSGLIIILNNWILHYDHFPFPITLSASGPLFSWLVAATLVACGHTKLERRMTFTLWLRNIFPIGFFTAITYATGNELYMFLSVSFIQMMKSLSPIVVLFLLVLFRLDVLTNEKLAGVLIMSVGMIIACFDEPTFSMWGIGLMVVGEMAEAMRMVFFQHLLGSQQFGLIEGLFYTCPANFFFLCIGIAIFEEKSLTEPENYGRVVNNPLPYIVVSCMGFGVILTTLGVIQTCGSLTFKAAGQVRNVGIVFVSICTFGDRVTGQQTVGYAINLVGFAIYQYVKSREDLAALEAKRVGGETAGTAGGGVGGERVLRDGGGEGGDASSHQKDESVPLLGGGGDA
;
A
#
# COMPACT_ATOMS: atom_id res chain seq x y z
N MET A 1 17.20 60.66 -62.29
CA MET A 1 16.69 61.23 -61.02
C MET A 1 15.76 60.20 -60.33
N GLY A 2 16.02 59.81 -59.11
CA GLY A 2 15.14 58.93 -58.31
C GLY A 2 15.86 57.71 -57.85
N ARG A 3 16.68 57.82 -56.78
CA ARG A 3 17.24 56.71 -56.00
C ARG A 3 16.16 56.06 -55.16
N ARG A 4 16.07 54.73 -55.20
CA ARG A 4 15.37 53.94 -54.19
C ARG A 4 16.38 53.57 -53.10
N PRO A 5 16.02 53.68 -51.79
CA PRO A 5 16.90 53.32 -50.74
C PRO A 5 16.58 51.90 -50.24
N GLY A 6 17.62 51.16 -49.87
CA GLY A 6 17.79 50.32 -48.74
C GLY A 6 17.08 48.95 -48.70
N GLN A 7 17.78 47.96 -49.26
CA GLN A 7 17.53 46.54 -48.87
C GLN A 7 18.51 46.24 -47.75
N THR A 8 17.99 46.15 -46.56
CA THR A 8 18.73 45.63 -45.39
C THR A 8 18.67 44.11 -45.40
N ASP A 9 19.83 43.49 -45.63
CA ASP A 9 20.07 42.08 -45.41
C ASP A 9 19.85 41.75 -43.94
N VAL A 10 18.78 41.02 -43.66
CA VAL A 10 18.58 40.34 -42.36
C VAL A 10 19.21 38.97 -42.47
N SER A 11 20.38 38.82 -41.87
CA SER A 11 21.03 37.55 -41.62
C SER A 11 20.06 36.67 -40.78
N VAL A 12 19.64 35.58 -41.41
CA VAL A 12 18.89 34.51 -40.75
C VAL A 12 19.90 33.76 -39.86
N GLU A 13 19.88 34.07 -38.57
CA GLU A 13 20.56 33.29 -37.54
C GLU A 13 19.86 31.93 -37.37
N ASP A 14 20.71 30.95 -37.36
CA ASP A 14 20.45 29.52 -37.34
C ASP A 14 19.37 29.07 -36.38
N GLY A 15 18.49 28.26 -36.94
CA GLY A 15 17.43 27.56 -36.24
C GLY A 15 17.90 26.67 -35.15
N ASN A 16 17.44 26.99 -33.97
CA ASN A 16 17.29 26.03 -32.88
C ASN A 16 16.15 25.06 -33.27
N THR A 17 16.49 24.00 -33.96
CA THR A 17 15.60 22.88 -34.24
C THR A 17 15.40 22.15 -32.93
N GLU A 18 14.50 22.64 -32.08
CA GLU A 18 13.86 21.78 -31.10
C GLU A 18 13.20 20.63 -31.87
N ALA A 19 13.87 19.50 -31.84
CA ALA A 19 13.35 18.26 -32.39
C ALA A 19 11.98 18.03 -31.77
N MET A 20 10.91 18.34 -32.50
CA MET A 20 9.54 18.01 -32.17
C MET A 20 9.50 16.51 -31.84
N LYS A 21 9.50 16.16 -30.57
CA LYS A 21 9.26 14.79 -30.12
C LYS A 21 7.96 14.33 -30.78
N LYS A 22 8.08 13.43 -31.76
CA LYS A 22 6.92 12.77 -32.37
C LYS A 22 5.91 12.39 -31.27
N PRO A 23 4.64 12.69 -31.46
CA PRO A 23 3.62 12.26 -30.50
C PRO A 23 3.75 10.73 -30.34
N ARG A 24 3.97 10.29 -29.10
CA ARG A 24 4.12 8.86 -28.78
C ARG A 24 2.84 8.17 -29.18
N SER A 25 2.96 7.01 -29.85
CA SER A 25 1.79 6.22 -30.23
C SER A 25 1.05 5.74 -28.96
N GLU A 26 -0.27 5.55 -29.02
CA GLU A 26 -1.02 4.99 -27.89
C GLU A 26 -0.48 3.62 -27.43
N ALA A 27 0.10 2.86 -28.37
CA ALA A 27 0.76 1.60 -28.09
C ALA A 27 2.02 1.80 -27.23
N ASP A 28 2.83 2.84 -27.52
CA ASP A 28 4.04 3.15 -26.76
C ASP A 28 3.69 3.60 -25.34
N VAL A 29 2.62 4.38 -25.18
CA VAL A 29 2.15 4.85 -23.86
C VAL A 29 1.66 3.65 -23.02
N ARG A 30 0.88 2.74 -23.60
CA ARG A 30 0.42 1.51 -22.94
C ARG A 30 1.57 0.59 -22.57
N TRP A 31 2.51 0.39 -23.49
CA TRP A 31 3.71 -0.41 -23.23
C TRP A 31 4.54 0.13 -22.06
N MET A 32 4.78 1.44 -22.03
CA MET A 32 5.50 2.09 -20.93
C MET A 32 4.77 1.94 -19.58
N TYR A 33 3.44 2.02 -19.59
CA TYR A 33 2.65 1.79 -18.38
C TYR A 33 2.81 0.35 -17.86
N TYR A 34 2.67 -0.65 -18.73
CA TYR A 34 2.86 -2.06 -18.33
C TYR A 34 4.29 -2.36 -17.92
N ALA A 35 5.28 -1.81 -18.59
CA ALA A 35 6.68 -1.96 -18.22
C ALA A 35 6.97 -1.36 -16.83
N LYS A 36 6.43 -0.18 -16.53
CA LYS A 36 6.52 0.46 -15.23
C LYS A 36 5.82 -0.37 -14.15
N ALA A 37 4.62 -0.85 -14.41
CA ALA A 37 3.86 -1.70 -13.48
C ALA A 37 4.63 -3.00 -13.16
N LEU A 38 5.14 -3.67 -14.18
CA LEU A 38 5.92 -4.90 -14.02
C LEU A 38 7.21 -4.66 -13.27
N SER A 39 7.92 -3.55 -13.54
CA SER A 39 9.16 -3.22 -12.84
C SER A 39 8.95 -2.99 -11.34
N PHE A 40 7.88 -2.29 -10.96
CA PHE A 40 7.51 -2.11 -9.56
C PHE A 40 7.13 -3.44 -8.89
N LEU A 41 6.35 -4.30 -9.56
CA LEU A 41 5.96 -5.62 -9.05
C LEU A 41 7.16 -6.53 -8.82
N LEU A 42 8.09 -6.58 -9.78
CA LEU A 42 9.31 -7.39 -9.66
C LEU A 42 10.23 -6.85 -8.57
N ALA A 43 10.49 -5.54 -8.56
CA ALA A 43 11.31 -4.90 -7.53
C ALA A 43 10.74 -5.14 -6.13
N TRP A 44 9.44 -4.94 -5.96
CA TRP A 44 8.76 -5.21 -4.70
C TRP A 44 8.85 -6.67 -4.28
N SER A 45 8.60 -7.62 -5.19
CA SER A 45 8.66 -9.05 -4.89
C SER A 45 10.06 -9.49 -4.45
N LEU A 46 11.09 -9.00 -5.14
CA LEU A 46 12.49 -9.30 -4.81
C LEU A 46 12.89 -8.69 -3.46
N VAL A 47 12.70 -7.38 -3.28
CA VAL A 47 13.14 -6.68 -2.06
C VAL A 47 12.37 -7.19 -0.85
N SER A 48 11.04 -7.38 -0.98
CA SER A 48 10.22 -7.89 0.11
C SER A 48 10.45 -9.38 0.42
N GLY A 49 10.86 -10.18 -0.56
CA GLY A 49 11.28 -11.56 -0.33
C GLY A 49 12.62 -11.62 0.41
N LEU A 50 13.59 -10.85 -0.05
CA LEU A 50 14.93 -10.81 0.56
C LEU A 50 14.91 -10.31 2.00
N ILE A 51 14.11 -9.27 2.31
CA ILE A 51 14.02 -8.76 3.69
C ILE A 51 13.42 -9.79 4.66
N ILE A 52 12.47 -10.62 4.20
CA ILE A 52 11.91 -11.71 5.01
C ILE A 52 13.00 -12.71 5.39
N ILE A 53 13.80 -13.13 4.42
CA ILE A 53 14.90 -14.08 4.62
C ILE A 53 15.96 -13.46 5.54
N LEU A 54 16.34 -12.20 5.31
CA LEU A 54 17.34 -11.51 6.10
C LEU A 54 16.89 -11.25 7.54
N ASN A 55 15.62 -10.86 7.74
CA ASN A 55 15.06 -10.69 9.08
C ASN A 55 15.08 -12.01 9.86
N ASN A 56 14.64 -13.11 9.23
CA ASN A 56 14.70 -14.42 9.87
C ASN A 56 16.14 -14.83 10.20
N TRP A 57 17.08 -14.53 9.30
CA TRP A 57 18.50 -14.82 9.54
C TRP A 57 19.04 -14.03 10.73
N ILE A 58 18.78 -12.72 10.82
CA ILE A 58 19.22 -11.88 11.95
C ILE A 58 18.64 -12.38 13.28
N LEU A 59 17.34 -12.69 13.30
CA LEU A 59 16.66 -13.10 14.53
C LEU A 59 17.15 -14.46 15.04
N HIS A 60 17.45 -15.42 14.14
CA HIS A 60 17.80 -16.78 14.54
C HIS A 60 19.30 -17.04 14.55
N TYR A 61 20.03 -16.63 13.50
CA TYR A 61 21.44 -17.02 13.29
C TYR A 61 22.43 -15.98 13.80
N ASP A 62 22.08 -14.68 13.74
CA ASP A 62 22.88 -13.62 14.36
C ASP A 62 22.55 -13.45 15.87
N HIS A 63 21.61 -14.25 16.37
CA HIS A 63 21.18 -14.26 17.77
C HIS A 63 20.81 -12.86 18.30
N PHE A 64 20.08 -12.09 17.50
CA PHE A 64 19.54 -10.78 17.87
C PHE A 64 18.01 -10.87 18.09
N PRO A 65 17.55 -11.34 19.27
CA PRO A 65 16.13 -11.65 19.52
C PRO A 65 15.28 -10.40 19.82
N PHE A 66 15.40 -9.35 18.97
CA PHE A 66 14.68 -8.09 19.15
C PHE A 66 13.87 -7.74 17.89
N PRO A 67 12.75 -8.44 17.66
CA PRO A 67 11.94 -8.30 16.45
C PRO A 67 11.32 -6.91 16.30
N ILE A 68 10.94 -6.23 17.39
CA ILE A 68 10.35 -4.89 17.34
C ILE A 68 11.41 -3.84 16.98
N THR A 69 12.61 -3.95 17.59
CA THR A 69 13.74 -3.07 17.27
C THR A 69 14.15 -3.22 15.80
N LEU A 70 14.23 -4.46 15.30
CA LEU A 70 14.51 -4.72 13.90
C LEU A 70 13.45 -4.11 13.00
N SER A 71 12.16 -4.22 13.37
CA SER A 71 11.03 -3.63 12.65
C SER A 71 11.08 -2.10 12.59
N ALA A 72 11.62 -1.44 13.63
CA ALA A 72 11.68 0.01 13.73
C ALA A 72 12.75 0.64 12.83
N SER A 73 13.78 -0.12 12.47
CA SER A 73 14.92 0.38 11.67
C SER A 73 14.50 0.85 10.27
N GLY A 74 13.63 0.11 9.57
CA GLY A 74 13.14 0.44 8.24
C GLY A 74 12.34 1.75 8.17
N PRO A 75 11.28 1.94 8.97
CA PRO A 75 10.54 3.19 9.05
C PRO A 75 11.38 4.39 9.45
N LEU A 76 12.32 4.23 10.41
CA LEU A 76 13.24 5.28 10.80
C LEU A 76 14.11 5.73 9.61
N PHE A 77 14.76 4.79 8.95
CA PHE A 77 15.58 5.08 7.78
C PHE A 77 14.76 5.71 6.65
N SER A 78 13.56 5.20 6.40
CA SER A 78 12.64 5.73 5.38
C SER A 78 12.24 7.17 5.65
N TRP A 79 11.96 7.50 6.91
CA TRP A 79 11.66 8.86 7.31
C TRP A 79 12.85 9.79 7.15
N LEU A 80 14.05 9.37 7.57
CA LEU A 80 15.27 10.16 7.42
C LEU A 80 15.57 10.47 5.95
N VAL A 81 15.44 9.48 5.07
CA VAL A 81 15.61 9.68 3.62
C VAL A 81 14.57 10.65 3.08
N ALA A 82 13.28 10.45 3.39
CA ALA A 82 12.21 11.32 2.94
C ALA A 82 12.39 12.76 3.46
N ALA A 83 12.72 12.93 4.73
CA ALA A 83 12.99 14.24 5.35
C ALA A 83 14.17 14.96 4.69
N THR A 84 15.25 14.22 4.39
CA THR A 84 16.42 14.76 3.69
C THR A 84 16.07 15.22 2.27
N LEU A 85 15.30 14.42 1.51
CA LEU A 85 14.87 14.79 0.15
C LEU A 85 13.96 16.02 0.14
N VAL A 86 13.08 16.15 1.14
CA VAL A 86 12.23 17.34 1.32
C VAL A 86 13.06 18.55 1.72
N ALA A 87 13.99 18.41 2.68
CA ALA A 87 14.86 19.49 3.12
C ALA A 87 15.80 20.00 2.01
N CYS A 88 16.32 19.10 1.17
CA CYS A 88 17.14 19.45 0.00
C CYS A 88 16.32 20.05 -1.16
N GLY A 89 15.00 20.12 -1.05
CA GLY A 89 14.13 20.68 -2.10
C GLY A 89 13.93 19.79 -3.33
N HIS A 90 14.38 18.52 -3.28
CA HIS A 90 14.19 17.56 -4.37
C HIS A 90 12.73 17.09 -4.49
N THR A 91 11.98 17.12 -3.38
CA THR A 91 10.55 16.77 -3.35
C THR A 91 9.79 17.92 -2.70
N LYS A 92 8.82 18.46 -3.42
CA LYS A 92 7.89 19.47 -2.87
C LYS A 92 6.74 18.73 -2.18
N LEU A 93 6.43 19.13 -0.97
CA LEU A 93 5.19 18.71 -0.31
C LEU A 93 4.04 19.45 -0.99
N GLU A 94 3.27 18.75 -1.81
CA GLU A 94 2.16 19.33 -2.57
C GLU A 94 1.03 19.76 -1.63
N ARG A 95 0.87 19.05 -0.52
CA ARG A 95 -0.12 19.39 0.51
C ARG A 95 0.50 19.47 1.89
N ARG A 96 0.45 20.66 2.48
CA ARG A 96 0.80 20.85 3.89
C ARG A 96 -0.32 20.26 4.75
N MET A 97 -0.04 19.12 5.36
CA MET A 97 -0.99 18.46 6.24
C MET A 97 -1.03 19.18 7.60
N THR A 98 -2.23 19.58 8.03
CA THR A 98 -2.42 20.12 9.38
C THR A 98 -2.23 19.02 10.41
N PHE A 99 -1.67 19.33 11.58
CA PHE A 99 -1.44 18.35 12.65
C PHE A 99 -2.70 17.56 13.03
N THR A 100 -3.85 18.23 13.11
CA THR A 100 -5.15 17.58 13.39
C THR A 100 -5.54 16.57 12.31
N LEU A 101 -5.31 16.90 11.04
CA LEU A 101 -5.62 15.99 9.92
C LEU A 101 -4.65 14.80 9.92
N TRP A 102 -3.36 15.04 10.23
CA TRP A 102 -2.36 13.99 10.39
C TRP A 102 -2.73 13.03 11.53
N LEU A 103 -3.09 13.56 12.69
CA LEU A 103 -3.48 12.77 13.84
C LEU A 103 -4.74 11.92 13.58
N ARG A 104 -5.71 12.45 12.82
CA ARG A 104 -6.96 11.74 12.51
C ARG A 104 -6.78 10.65 11.45
N ASN A 105 -5.97 10.89 10.43
CA ASN A 105 -5.90 10.02 9.25
C ASN A 105 -4.63 9.17 9.19
N ILE A 106 -3.47 9.72 9.57
CA ILE A 106 -2.18 9.04 9.45
C ILE A 106 -1.83 8.26 10.73
N PHE A 107 -2.12 8.83 11.89
CA PHE A 107 -1.76 8.23 13.16
C PHE A 107 -2.37 6.83 13.39
N PRO A 108 -3.65 6.57 13.05
CA PRO A 108 -4.21 5.21 13.10
C PRO A 108 -3.51 4.25 12.13
N ILE A 109 -3.13 4.72 10.94
CA ILE A 109 -2.37 3.91 9.97
C ILE A 109 -1.03 3.51 10.56
N GLY A 110 -0.31 4.45 11.19
CA GLY A 110 0.95 4.20 11.88
C GLY A 110 0.82 3.17 12.99
N PHE A 111 -0.24 3.25 13.80
CA PHE A 111 -0.55 2.29 14.87
C PHE A 111 -0.71 0.87 14.33
N PHE A 112 -1.60 0.67 13.37
CA PHE A 112 -1.81 -0.66 12.79
C PHE A 112 -0.60 -1.17 12.02
N THR A 113 0.16 -0.28 11.36
CA THR A 113 1.42 -0.65 10.70
C THR A 113 2.46 -1.14 11.69
N ALA A 114 2.59 -0.48 12.84
CA ALA A 114 3.52 -0.89 13.89
C ALA A 114 3.17 -2.28 14.45
N ILE A 115 1.89 -2.55 14.71
CA ILE A 115 1.43 -3.88 15.13
C ILE A 115 1.77 -4.92 14.06
N THR A 116 1.45 -4.66 12.80
CA THR A 116 1.74 -5.58 11.69
C THR A 116 3.24 -5.90 11.57
N TYR A 117 4.11 -4.91 11.74
CA TYR A 117 5.56 -5.11 11.63
C TYR A 117 6.13 -5.83 12.85
N ALA A 118 5.70 -5.44 14.05
CA ALA A 118 6.12 -6.08 15.29
C ALA A 118 5.70 -7.56 15.31
N THR A 119 4.41 -7.85 15.11
CA THR A 119 3.91 -9.23 15.06
C THR A 119 4.52 -10.02 13.92
N GLY A 120 4.71 -9.40 12.75
CA GLY A 120 5.29 -10.06 11.58
C GLY A 120 6.73 -10.55 11.80
N ASN A 121 7.56 -9.81 12.52
CA ASN A 121 8.92 -10.23 12.87
C ASN A 121 8.93 -11.16 14.10
N GLU A 122 8.05 -10.91 15.08
CA GLU A 122 7.90 -11.80 16.25
C GLU A 122 7.52 -13.23 15.83
N LEU A 123 6.72 -13.38 14.79
CA LEU A 123 6.30 -14.69 14.27
C LEU A 123 7.48 -15.60 13.91
N TYR A 124 8.59 -15.02 13.41
CA TYR A 124 9.78 -15.82 13.09
C TYR A 124 10.38 -16.53 14.32
N MET A 125 10.13 -16.03 15.51
CA MET A 125 10.59 -16.67 16.76
C MET A 125 9.81 -17.94 17.11
N PHE A 126 8.60 -18.13 16.56
CA PHE A 126 7.67 -19.19 16.96
C PHE A 126 7.29 -20.14 15.84
N LEU A 127 7.38 -19.72 14.59
CA LEU A 127 6.90 -20.46 13.41
C LEU A 127 7.96 -20.47 12.30
N SER A 128 7.97 -21.51 11.50
CA SER A 128 8.84 -21.58 10.30
C SER A 128 8.44 -20.52 9.27
N VAL A 129 9.42 -20.04 8.50
CA VAL A 129 9.17 -19.05 7.45
C VAL A 129 8.19 -19.57 6.42
N SER A 130 8.34 -20.86 6.03
CA SER A 130 7.43 -21.53 5.10
C SER A 130 5.99 -21.50 5.61
N PHE A 131 5.77 -21.87 6.87
CA PHE A 131 4.44 -21.93 7.46
C PHE A 131 3.81 -20.54 7.60
N ILE A 132 4.58 -19.53 8.01
CA ILE A 132 4.11 -18.13 8.05
C ILE A 132 3.62 -17.67 6.67
N GLN A 133 4.35 -17.97 5.59
CA GLN A 133 3.93 -17.57 4.25
C GLN A 133 2.69 -18.33 3.77
N MET A 134 2.55 -19.60 4.15
CA MET A 134 1.32 -20.36 3.88
C MET A 134 0.12 -19.77 4.61
N MET A 135 0.27 -19.43 5.89
CA MET A 135 -0.78 -18.80 6.71
C MET A 135 -1.20 -17.41 6.18
N LYS A 136 -0.27 -16.62 5.64
CA LYS A 136 -0.59 -15.31 5.02
C LYS A 136 -1.56 -15.41 3.83
N SER A 137 -1.73 -16.59 3.24
CA SER A 137 -2.73 -16.80 2.20
C SER A 137 -4.18 -16.72 2.71
N LEU A 138 -4.40 -16.83 4.04
CA LEU A 138 -5.71 -16.63 4.70
C LEU A 138 -6.07 -15.15 4.89
N SER A 139 -5.17 -14.22 4.61
CA SER A 139 -5.41 -12.77 4.75
C SER A 139 -6.74 -12.29 4.15
N PRO A 140 -7.19 -12.77 2.96
CA PRO A 140 -8.48 -12.38 2.42
C PRO A 140 -9.68 -12.75 3.28
N ILE A 141 -9.59 -13.83 4.07
CA ILE A 141 -10.65 -14.24 5.00
C ILE A 141 -10.84 -13.18 6.09
N VAL A 142 -9.73 -12.73 6.68
CA VAL A 142 -9.75 -11.71 7.74
C VAL A 142 -10.28 -10.39 7.20
N VAL A 143 -9.83 -10.00 5.99
CA VAL A 143 -10.30 -8.78 5.33
C VAL A 143 -11.79 -8.86 5.02
N LEU A 144 -12.27 -9.98 4.46
CA LEU A 144 -13.69 -10.18 4.16
C LEU A 144 -14.54 -10.12 5.44
N PHE A 145 -14.08 -10.79 6.51
CA PHE A 145 -14.75 -10.76 7.81
C PHE A 145 -14.94 -9.32 8.31
N LEU A 146 -13.89 -8.50 8.27
CA LEU A 146 -13.97 -7.10 8.68
C LEU A 146 -14.89 -6.28 7.76
N LEU A 147 -14.82 -6.47 6.44
CA LEU A 147 -15.68 -5.75 5.50
C LEU A 147 -17.16 -6.08 5.70
N VAL A 148 -17.49 -7.34 5.97
CA VAL A 148 -18.87 -7.77 6.30
C VAL A 148 -19.31 -7.22 7.64
N LEU A 149 -18.43 -7.26 8.66
CA LEU A 149 -18.70 -6.72 10.00
C LEU A 149 -19.00 -5.22 9.95
N PHE A 150 -18.26 -4.46 9.17
CA PHE A 150 -18.49 -3.03 8.96
C PHE A 150 -19.57 -2.71 7.91
N ARG A 151 -20.24 -3.72 7.35
CA ARG A 151 -21.28 -3.60 6.32
C ARG A 151 -20.78 -2.89 5.05
N LEU A 152 -19.50 -3.06 4.74
CA LEU A 152 -18.85 -2.50 3.55
C LEU A 152 -18.84 -3.47 2.38
N ASP A 153 -19.12 -4.75 2.64
CA ASP A 153 -19.19 -5.81 1.61
C ASP A 153 -20.27 -6.84 2.00
N VAL A 154 -20.71 -7.62 1.01
CA VAL A 154 -21.71 -8.66 1.19
C VAL A 154 -21.08 -10.03 0.98
N LEU A 155 -21.37 -10.96 1.87
CA LEU A 155 -20.93 -12.35 1.75
C LEU A 155 -21.80 -13.06 0.71
N THR A 156 -21.25 -13.25 -0.50
CA THR A 156 -21.89 -14.05 -1.54
C THR A 156 -21.54 -15.53 -1.40
N ASN A 157 -22.37 -16.43 -1.93
CA ASN A 157 -22.11 -17.88 -1.87
C ASN A 157 -20.78 -18.26 -2.55
N GLU A 158 -20.42 -17.55 -3.62
CA GLU A 158 -19.16 -17.78 -4.34
C GLU A 158 -17.94 -17.38 -3.50
N LYS A 159 -17.99 -16.23 -2.78
CA LYS A 159 -16.95 -15.82 -1.82
C LYS A 159 -16.85 -16.83 -0.67
N LEU A 160 -18.00 -17.25 -0.14
CA LEU A 160 -18.05 -18.24 0.94
C LEU A 160 -17.41 -19.56 0.53
N ALA A 161 -17.67 -20.04 -0.69
CA ALA A 161 -17.04 -21.25 -1.21
C ALA A 161 -15.51 -21.13 -1.27
N GLY A 162 -14.99 -20.01 -1.79
CA GLY A 162 -13.55 -19.73 -1.80
C GLY A 162 -12.94 -19.74 -0.40
N VAL A 163 -13.58 -19.05 0.55
CA VAL A 163 -13.17 -18.99 1.97
C VAL A 163 -13.18 -20.37 2.62
N LEU A 164 -14.20 -21.18 2.40
CA LEU A 164 -14.28 -22.54 2.97
C LEU A 164 -13.17 -23.45 2.43
N ILE A 165 -12.91 -23.40 1.12
CA ILE A 165 -11.82 -24.18 0.50
C ILE A 165 -10.46 -23.72 1.06
N MET A 166 -10.22 -22.42 1.20
CA MET A 166 -8.99 -21.88 1.82
C MET A 166 -8.83 -22.38 3.25
N SER A 167 -9.90 -22.32 4.04
CA SER A 167 -9.88 -22.75 5.45
C SER A 167 -9.59 -24.24 5.59
N VAL A 168 -10.24 -25.09 4.79
CA VAL A 168 -10.01 -26.54 4.78
C VAL A 168 -8.56 -26.86 4.40
N GLY A 169 -8.05 -26.23 3.33
CA GLY A 169 -6.66 -26.43 2.92
C GLY A 169 -5.68 -26.04 4.04
N MET A 170 -5.93 -24.94 4.74
CA MET A 170 -5.06 -24.50 5.84
C MET A 170 -5.14 -25.37 7.07
N ILE A 171 -6.34 -25.86 7.43
CA ILE A 171 -6.50 -26.82 8.53
C ILE A 171 -5.64 -28.07 8.24
N ILE A 172 -5.69 -28.60 7.02
CA ILE A 172 -4.87 -29.75 6.61
C ILE A 172 -3.38 -29.44 6.78
N ALA A 173 -2.92 -28.24 6.37
CA ALA A 173 -1.52 -27.84 6.50
C ALA A 173 -1.09 -27.67 7.96
N CYS A 174 -1.97 -27.19 8.85
CA CYS A 174 -1.66 -26.98 10.26
C CYS A 174 -1.43 -28.28 11.06
N PHE A 175 -2.13 -29.35 10.69
CA PHE A 175 -2.05 -30.62 11.45
C PHE A 175 -0.65 -31.26 11.44
N ASP A 176 0.20 -30.90 10.51
CA ASP A 176 1.51 -31.53 10.34
C ASP A 176 2.66 -30.49 10.46
N GLU A 177 2.41 -29.37 11.14
CA GLU A 177 3.44 -28.36 11.37
C GLU A 177 4.34 -28.76 12.55
N PRO A 178 5.65 -28.97 12.31
CA PRO A 178 6.59 -29.42 13.34
C PRO A 178 6.81 -28.36 14.44
N THR A 179 6.68 -27.07 14.09
CA THR A 179 6.90 -25.91 14.98
C THR A 179 5.59 -25.27 15.40
N PHE A 180 4.52 -26.08 15.54
CA PHE A 180 3.19 -25.55 15.87
C PHE A 180 3.19 -24.83 17.22
N SER A 181 2.83 -23.56 17.21
CA SER A 181 2.70 -22.71 18.41
C SER A 181 1.36 -21.98 18.42
N MET A 182 0.54 -22.26 19.43
CA MET A 182 -0.73 -21.53 19.63
C MET A 182 -0.50 -20.02 19.82
N TRP A 183 0.59 -19.65 20.49
CA TRP A 183 0.97 -18.24 20.62
C TRP A 183 1.32 -17.62 19.28
N GLY A 184 2.11 -18.31 18.44
CA GLY A 184 2.42 -17.88 17.08
C GLY A 184 1.17 -17.71 16.22
N ILE A 185 0.20 -18.63 16.29
CA ILE A 185 -1.09 -18.49 15.59
C ILE A 185 -1.88 -17.28 16.11
N GLY A 186 -1.93 -17.05 17.42
CA GLY A 186 -2.56 -15.88 18.01
C GLY A 186 -1.94 -14.56 17.50
N LEU A 187 -0.60 -14.47 17.46
CA LEU A 187 0.13 -13.34 16.90
C LEU A 187 -0.17 -13.16 15.42
N MET A 188 -0.28 -14.26 14.65
CA MET A 188 -0.64 -14.21 13.24
C MET A 188 -2.02 -13.59 13.01
N VAL A 189 -3.03 -14.01 13.78
CA VAL A 189 -4.38 -13.45 13.70
C VAL A 189 -4.38 -11.95 14.02
N VAL A 190 -3.68 -11.55 15.09
CA VAL A 190 -3.56 -10.12 15.47
C VAL A 190 -2.86 -9.32 14.37
N GLY A 191 -1.78 -9.84 13.81
CA GLY A 191 -1.04 -9.21 12.72
C GLY A 191 -1.89 -9.05 11.46
N GLU A 192 -2.64 -10.08 11.06
CA GLU A 192 -3.51 -10.04 9.89
C GLU A 192 -4.70 -9.09 10.08
N MET A 193 -5.28 -9.02 11.27
CA MET A 193 -6.32 -8.03 11.60
C MET A 193 -5.76 -6.60 11.54
N ALA A 194 -4.59 -6.38 12.10
CA ALA A 194 -3.92 -5.08 12.03
C ALA A 194 -3.61 -4.68 10.57
N GLU A 195 -3.11 -5.61 9.76
CA GLU A 195 -2.86 -5.40 8.33
C GLU A 195 -4.13 -5.04 7.57
N ALA A 196 -5.23 -5.73 7.83
CA ALA A 196 -6.52 -5.45 7.21
C ALA A 196 -7.03 -4.05 7.59
N MET A 197 -6.97 -3.68 8.87
CA MET A 197 -7.34 -2.34 9.34
C MET A 197 -6.44 -1.26 8.72
N ARG A 198 -5.13 -1.48 8.69
CA ARG A 198 -4.17 -0.60 8.01
C ARG A 198 -4.57 -0.35 6.57
N MET A 199 -4.93 -1.40 5.82
CA MET A 199 -5.33 -1.30 4.42
C MET A 199 -6.63 -0.50 4.24
N VAL A 200 -7.62 -0.69 5.10
CA VAL A 200 -8.88 0.07 5.07
C VAL A 200 -8.61 1.57 5.29
N PHE A 201 -7.85 1.93 6.33
CA PHE A 201 -7.49 3.33 6.59
C PHE A 201 -6.65 3.94 5.47
N PHE A 202 -5.72 3.16 4.91
CA PHE A 202 -4.87 3.61 3.82
C PHE A 202 -5.68 3.86 2.52
N GLN A 203 -6.64 2.99 2.19
CA GLN A 203 -7.54 3.19 1.06
C GLN A 203 -8.40 4.45 1.25
N HIS A 204 -8.91 4.68 2.45
CA HIS A 204 -9.66 5.91 2.77
C HIS A 204 -8.79 7.16 2.60
N LEU A 205 -7.54 7.11 3.06
CA LEU A 205 -6.58 8.20 2.90
C LEU A 205 -6.28 8.49 1.43
N LEU A 206 -5.98 7.46 0.63
CA LEU A 206 -5.70 7.62 -0.80
C LEU A 206 -6.91 8.13 -1.60
N GLY A 207 -8.12 7.75 -1.20
CA GLY A 207 -9.36 8.26 -1.81
C GLY A 207 -9.58 9.77 -1.58
N SER A 208 -9.11 10.29 -0.44
CA SER A 208 -9.25 11.70 -0.06
C SER A 208 -8.04 12.56 -0.41
N GLN A 209 -6.85 11.98 -0.49
CA GLN A 209 -5.57 12.67 -0.66
C GLN A 209 -4.68 11.90 -1.64
N GLN A 210 -4.31 12.53 -2.75
CA GLN A 210 -3.33 11.96 -3.68
C GLN A 210 -1.92 12.40 -3.26
N PHE A 211 -1.22 11.56 -2.49
CA PHE A 211 0.16 11.81 -2.09
C PHE A 211 1.16 11.28 -3.13
N GLY A 212 2.25 12.02 -3.33
CA GLY A 212 3.44 11.50 -3.97
C GLY A 212 4.08 10.37 -3.13
N LEU A 213 4.91 9.51 -3.76
CA LEU A 213 5.53 8.38 -3.05
C LEU A 213 6.37 8.83 -1.83
N ILE A 214 7.22 9.82 -2.02
CA ILE A 214 8.10 10.35 -0.94
C ILE A 214 7.29 11.12 0.11
N GLU A 215 6.26 11.85 -0.31
CA GLU A 215 5.36 12.56 0.61
C GLU A 215 4.60 11.56 1.51
N GLY A 216 4.15 10.44 0.94
CA GLY A 216 3.55 9.34 1.71
C GLY A 216 4.48 8.80 2.79
N LEU A 217 5.77 8.55 2.47
CA LEU A 217 6.76 8.11 3.46
C LEU A 217 7.00 9.19 4.54
N PHE A 218 7.15 10.45 4.13
CA PHE A 218 7.40 11.57 5.04
C PHE A 218 6.34 11.68 6.13
N TYR A 219 5.06 11.46 5.79
CA TYR A 219 3.97 11.57 6.75
C TYR A 219 3.69 10.27 7.52
N THR A 220 3.83 9.08 6.90
CA THR A 220 3.42 7.82 7.53
C THR A 220 4.51 7.18 8.39
N CYS A 221 5.78 7.28 7.99
CA CYS A 221 6.87 6.62 8.70
C CYS A 221 7.10 7.15 10.13
N PRO A 222 6.97 8.46 10.44
CA PRO A 222 7.10 8.95 11.81
C PRO A 222 6.08 8.37 12.77
N ALA A 223 4.81 8.23 12.32
CA ALA A 223 3.76 7.65 13.14
C ALA A 223 4.03 6.16 13.43
N ASN A 224 4.46 5.42 12.41
CA ASN A 224 4.82 4.01 12.57
C ASN A 224 6.02 3.85 13.51
N PHE A 225 7.08 4.62 13.30
CA PHE A 225 8.27 4.60 14.17
C PHE A 225 7.94 4.95 15.63
N PHE A 226 7.09 5.95 15.85
CA PHE A 226 6.64 6.33 17.19
C PHE A 226 5.99 5.16 17.94
N PHE A 227 5.08 4.44 17.32
CA PHE A 227 4.44 3.29 17.96
C PHE A 227 5.38 2.10 18.15
N LEU A 228 6.33 1.88 17.25
CA LEU A 228 7.36 0.85 17.43
C LEU A 228 8.31 1.21 18.58
N CYS A 229 8.66 2.48 18.79
CA CYS A 229 9.42 2.91 19.96
C CYS A 229 8.68 2.63 21.28
N ILE A 230 7.35 2.81 21.30
CA ILE A 230 6.54 2.43 22.48
C ILE A 230 6.62 0.91 22.68
N GLY A 231 6.50 0.12 21.61
CA GLY A 231 6.66 -1.33 21.68
C GLY A 231 8.03 -1.77 22.21
N ILE A 232 9.11 -1.17 21.74
CA ILE A 232 10.48 -1.42 22.24
C ILE A 232 10.57 -1.10 23.74
N ALA A 233 10.07 0.04 24.17
CA ALA A 233 10.12 0.46 25.58
C ALA A 233 9.32 -0.48 26.51
N ILE A 234 8.26 -1.11 26.00
CA ILE A 234 7.44 -2.02 26.82
C ILE A 234 8.00 -3.45 26.83
N PHE A 235 8.46 -3.95 25.69
CA PHE A 235 8.75 -5.38 25.52
C PHE A 235 10.25 -5.71 25.40
N GLU A 236 11.09 -4.81 24.89
CA GLU A 236 12.50 -5.10 24.56
C GLU A 236 13.52 -4.27 25.36
N GLU A 237 13.11 -3.21 26.10
CA GLU A 237 14.04 -2.26 26.73
C GLU A 237 15.11 -2.92 27.60
N LYS A 238 14.69 -3.81 28.51
CA LYS A 238 15.61 -4.42 29.50
C LYS A 238 16.69 -5.25 28.84
N SER A 239 16.33 -6.04 27.87
CA SER A 239 17.27 -6.93 27.19
C SER A 239 18.10 -6.22 26.13
N LEU A 240 17.59 -5.16 25.52
CA LEU A 240 18.31 -4.38 24.49
C LEU A 240 19.46 -3.55 25.11
N THR A 241 19.29 -3.08 26.37
CA THR A 241 20.31 -2.28 27.08
C THR A 241 21.46 -3.10 27.64
N GLU A 242 21.41 -4.43 27.56
CA GLU A 242 22.53 -5.28 27.95
C GLU A 242 23.74 -5.07 27.02
N PRO A 243 24.97 -4.89 27.60
CA PRO A 243 26.17 -4.56 26.82
C PRO A 243 26.48 -5.56 25.70
N GLU A 244 26.16 -6.83 25.91
CA GLU A 244 26.40 -7.90 24.93
C GLU A 244 25.59 -7.71 23.66
N ASN A 245 24.30 -7.39 23.79
CA ASN A 245 23.37 -7.22 22.68
C ASN A 245 23.67 -5.95 21.89
N TYR A 246 23.95 -4.85 22.58
CA TYR A 246 24.38 -3.62 21.93
C TYR A 246 25.73 -3.79 21.22
N GLY A 247 26.66 -4.52 21.82
CA GLY A 247 27.97 -4.80 21.25
C GLY A 247 27.90 -5.54 19.91
N ARG A 248 26.90 -6.42 19.71
CA ARG A 248 26.70 -7.14 18.44
C ARG A 248 26.38 -6.17 17.28
N VAL A 249 25.48 -5.23 17.50
CA VAL A 249 25.12 -4.22 16.48
C VAL A 249 26.31 -3.34 16.15
N VAL A 250 27.10 -2.93 17.16
CA VAL A 250 28.28 -2.06 16.96
C VAL A 250 29.41 -2.79 16.25
N ASN A 251 29.64 -4.05 16.59
CA ASN A 251 30.75 -4.84 16.00
C ASN A 251 30.45 -5.33 14.57
N ASN A 252 29.16 -5.56 14.23
CA ASN A 252 28.74 -5.99 12.89
C ASN A 252 27.50 -5.20 12.43
N PRO A 253 27.60 -3.91 12.09
CA PRO A 253 26.46 -3.07 11.74
C PRO A 253 25.86 -3.36 10.36
N LEU A 254 26.60 -4.05 9.48
CA LEU A 254 26.23 -4.21 8.07
C LEU A 254 24.86 -4.86 7.86
N PRO A 255 24.50 -6.00 8.49
CA PRO A 255 23.20 -6.62 8.31
C PRO A 255 22.03 -5.67 8.68
N TYR A 256 22.18 -4.93 9.76
CA TYR A 256 21.15 -3.99 10.27
C TYR A 256 20.98 -2.79 9.35
N ILE A 257 22.06 -2.26 8.78
CA ILE A 257 22.02 -1.20 7.77
C ILE A 257 21.33 -1.71 6.51
N VAL A 258 21.69 -2.91 6.06
CA VAL A 258 21.08 -3.52 4.86
C VAL A 258 19.58 -3.72 5.06
N VAL A 259 19.14 -4.25 6.21
CA VAL A 259 17.70 -4.40 6.54
C VAL A 259 16.99 -3.05 6.52
N SER A 260 17.58 -2.00 7.09
CA SER A 260 17.00 -0.66 7.12
C SER A 260 16.82 -0.10 5.71
N CYS A 261 17.85 -0.23 4.85
CA CYS A 261 17.76 0.17 3.43
C CYS A 261 16.73 -0.63 2.67
N MET A 262 16.66 -1.95 2.90
CA MET A 262 15.66 -2.82 2.29
C MET A 262 14.25 -2.48 2.77
N GLY A 263 14.08 -2.13 4.04
CA GLY A 263 12.84 -1.63 4.61
C GLY A 263 12.31 -0.40 3.85
N PHE A 264 13.18 0.57 3.59
CA PHE A 264 12.85 1.72 2.73
C PHE A 264 12.43 1.26 1.34
N GLY A 265 13.19 0.37 0.71
CA GLY A 265 12.87 -0.19 -0.61
C GLY A 265 11.51 -0.87 -0.65
N VAL A 266 11.16 -1.67 0.38
CA VAL A 266 9.85 -2.33 0.49
C VAL A 266 8.72 -1.31 0.59
N ILE A 267 8.84 -0.30 1.46
CA ILE A 267 7.78 0.70 1.64
C ILE A 267 7.59 1.50 0.35
N LEU A 268 8.68 1.96 -0.28
CA LEU A 268 8.65 2.72 -1.52
C LEU A 268 8.01 1.93 -2.67
N THR A 269 8.45 0.68 -2.86
CA THR A 269 7.92 -0.18 -3.91
C THR A 269 6.49 -0.62 -3.65
N THR A 270 6.08 -0.85 -2.39
CA THR A 270 4.69 -1.12 -2.01
C THR A 270 3.77 0.02 -2.42
N LEU A 271 4.14 1.26 -2.08
CA LEU A 271 3.39 2.44 -2.50
C LEU A 271 3.33 2.55 -4.03
N GLY A 272 4.46 2.31 -4.71
CA GLY A 272 4.55 2.32 -6.17
C GLY A 272 3.63 1.29 -6.83
N VAL A 273 3.57 0.06 -6.32
CA VAL A 273 2.67 -1.00 -6.83
C VAL A 273 1.21 -0.62 -6.60
N ILE A 274 0.85 -0.17 -5.39
CA ILE A 274 -0.54 0.18 -5.07
C ILE A 274 -1.02 1.35 -5.94
N GLN A 275 -0.20 2.37 -6.15
CA GLN A 275 -0.54 3.52 -7.00
C GLN A 275 -0.62 3.16 -8.49
N THR A 276 0.19 2.22 -8.96
CA THR A 276 0.25 1.87 -10.39
C THR A 276 -0.72 0.76 -10.75
N CYS A 277 -0.77 -0.30 -9.95
CA CYS A 277 -1.50 -1.54 -10.26
C CYS A 277 -2.77 -1.73 -9.42
N GLY A 278 -2.95 -0.92 -8.37
CA GLY A 278 -4.05 -1.07 -7.41
C GLY A 278 -3.79 -2.13 -6.33
N SER A 279 -4.61 -2.08 -5.28
CA SER A 279 -4.49 -2.97 -4.11
C SER A 279 -4.82 -4.44 -4.41
N LEU A 280 -5.70 -4.69 -5.37
CA LEU A 280 -6.06 -6.05 -5.77
C LEU A 280 -4.89 -6.80 -6.41
N THR A 281 -4.23 -6.16 -7.39
CA THR A 281 -3.03 -6.71 -8.05
C THR A 281 -1.88 -6.88 -7.06
N PHE A 282 -1.70 -5.94 -6.13
CA PHE A 282 -0.74 -6.04 -5.05
C PHE A 282 -0.94 -7.30 -4.19
N LYS A 283 -2.18 -7.60 -3.78
CA LYS A 283 -2.50 -8.82 -3.02
C LYS A 283 -2.25 -10.11 -3.79
N ALA A 284 -2.66 -10.14 -5.07
CA ALA A 284 -2.42 -11.30 -5.93
C ALA A 284 -0.91 -11.56 -6.14
N ALA A 285 -0.14 -10.50 -6.40
CA ALA A 285 1.33 -10.59 -6.50
C ALA A 285 1.97 -11.04 -5.19
N GLY A 286 1.40 -10.63 -4.04
CA GLY A 286 1.81 -11.09 -2.71
C GLY A 286 1.73 -12.60 -2.54
N GLN A 287 0.68 -13.24 -3.06
CA GLN A 287 0.55 -14.69 -3.01
C GLN A 287 1.58 -15.42 -3.88
N VAL A 288 1.81 -14.93 -5.09
CA VAL A 288 2.86 -15.49 -5.96
C VAL A 288 4.24 -15.39 -5.27
N ARG A 289 4.55 -14.24 -4.68
CA ARG A 289 5.76 -14.03 -3.88
C ARG A 289 5.82 -15.01 -2.69
N ASN A 290 4.73 -15.21 -1.94
CA ASN A 290 4.70 -16.09 -0.77
C ASN A 290 5.04 -17.53 -1.17
N VAL A 291 4.49 -18.03 -2.30
CA VAL A 291 4.86 -19.33 -2.86
C VAL A 291 6.36 -19.40 -3.15
N GLY A 292 6.93 -18.37 -3.79
CA GLY A 292 8.36 -18.28 -4.06
C GLY A 292 9.21 -18.32 -2.78
N ILE A 293 8.79 -17.62 -1.72
CA ILE A 293 9.49 -17.60 -0.44
C ILE A 293 9.46 -18.99 0.23
N VAL A 294 8.37 -19.73 0.15
CA VAL A 294 8.31 -21.11 0.66
C VAL A 294 9.40 -21.97 0.03
N PHE A 295 9.57 -21.91 -1.29
CA PHE A 295 10.65 -22.65 -1.96
C PHE A 295 12.05 -22.20 -1.52
N VAL A 296 12.27 -20.89 -1.45
CA VAL A 296 13.57 -20.34 -1.01
C VAL A 296 13.85 -20.72 0.46
N SER A 297 12.85 -20.69 1.33
CA SER A 297 12.98 -21.03 2.74
C SER A 297 13.37 -22.49 2.94
N ILE A 298 12.77 -23.41 2.19
CA ILE A 298 13.17 -24.83 2.18
C ILE A 298 14.65 -24.97 1.82
N CYS A 299 15.12 -24.26 0.78
CA CYS A 299 16.48 -24.35 0.31
C CYS A 299 17.50 -23.67 1.24
N THR A 300 17.11 -22.55 1.89
CA THR A 300 18.03 -21.71 2.67
C THR A 300 18.08 -22.10 4.14
N PHE A 301 16.92 -22.34 4.76
CA PHE A 301 16.82 -22.65 6.18
C PHE A 301 16.60 -24.14 6.47
N GLY A 302 16.36 -24.94 5.43
CA GLY A 302 16.05 -26.35 5.58
C GLY A 302 14.70 -26.61 6.23
N ASP A 303 13.74 -25.68 6.04
CA ASP A 303 12.38 -25.84 6.54
C ASP A 303 11.80 -27.18 6.09
N ARG A 304 11.32 -27.98 7.03
CA ARG A 304 10.72 -29.29 6.73
C ARG A 304 9.26 -29.09 6.36
N VAL A 305 8.98 -28.98 5.08
CA VAL A 305 7.60 -28.95 4.56
C VAL A 305 7.18 -30.37 4.24
N THR A 306 6.14 -30.84 4.90
CA THR A 306 5.63 -32.21 4.71
C THR A 306 4.74 -32.30 3.48
N GLY A 307 4.53 -33.54 2.98
CA GLY A 307 3.62 -33.76 1.85
C GLY A 307 2.18 -33.32 2.16
N GLN A 308 1.73 -33.47 3.39
CA GLN A 308 0.42 -33.04 3.84
C GLN A 308 0.30 -31.51 3.84
N GLN A 309 1.31 -30.79 4.31
CA GLN A 309 1.37 -29.33 4.22
C GLN A 309 1.33 -28.84 2.77
N THR A 310 2.06 -29.49 1.88
CA THR A 310 2.06 -29.15 0.44
C THR A 310 0.67 -29.31 -0.16
N VAL A 311 -0.02 -30.41 0.14
CA VAL A 311 -1.40 -30.65 -0.35
C VAL A 311 -2.36 -29.64 0.26
N GLY A 312 -2.30 -29.40 1.56
CA GLY A 312 -3.13 -28.41 2.24
C GLY A 312 -2.94 -27.01 1.66
N TYR A 313 -1.69 -26.61 1.44
CA TYR A 313 -1.37 -25.31 0.83
C TYR A 313 -1.85 -25.20 -0.62
N ALA A 314 -1.74 -26.27 -1.42
CA ALA A 314 -2.26 -26.30 -2.78
C ALA A 314 -3.79 -26.10 -2.80
N ILE A 315 -4.53 -26.78 -1.92
CA ILE A 315 -5.98 -26.60 -1.77
C ILE A 315 -6.30 -25.16 -1.35
N ASN A 316 -5.53 -24.60 -0.42
CA ASN A 316 -5.69 -23.21 0.01
C ASN A 316 -5.49 -22.23 -1.16
N LEU A 317 -4.46 -22.41 -1.98
CA LEU A 317 -4.21 -21.57 -3.17
C LEU A 317 -5.35 -21.65 -4.20
N VAL A 318 -5.97 -22.80 -4.37
CA VAL A 318 -7.17 -22.95 -5.25
C VAL A 318 -8.32 -22.12 -4.68
N GLY A 319 -8.60 -22.23 -3.38
CA GLY A 319 -9.60 -21.40 -2.71
C GLY A 319 -9.34 -19.90 -2.84
N PHE A 320 -8.07 -19.49 -2.68
CA PHE A 320 -7.62 -18.10 -2.91
C PHE A 320 -7.90 -17.65 -4.34
N ALA A 321 -7.56 -18.46 -5.34
CA ALA A 321 -7.80 -18.11 -6.74
C ALA A 321 -9.30 -17.92 -7.04
N ILE A 322 -10.17 -18.78 -6.51
CA ILE A 322 -11.62 -18.66 -6.63
C ILE A 322 -12.10 -17.35 -5.99
N TYR A 323 -11.70 -17.09 -4.73
CA TYR A 323 -12.06 -15.87 -4.02
C TYR A 323 -11.62 -14.61 -4.78
N GLN A 324 -10.37 -14.61 -5.26
CA GLN A 324 -9.77 -13.47 -5.96
C GLN A 324 -10.48 -13.23 -7.32
N TYR A 325 -10.86 -14.28 -8.02
CA TYR A 325 -11.63 -14.19 -9.28
C TYR A 325 -13.00 -13.55 -9.05
N VAL A 326 -13.73 -14.01 -8.03
CA VAL A 326 -15.06 -13.46 -7.68
C VAL A 326 -14.94 -11.98 -7.31
N LYS A 327 -14.00 -11.65 -6.44
CA LYS A 327 -13.77 -10.28 -5.98
C LYS A 327 -13.38 -9.34 -7.13
N SER A 328 -12.52 -9.81 -8.04
CA SER A 328 -12.13 -9.06 -9.24
C SER A 328 -13.33 -8.76 -10.15
N ARG A 329 -14.23 -9.72 -10.33
CA ARG A 329 -15.46 -9.53 -11.11
C ARG A 329 -16.36 -8.45 -10.49
N GLU A 330 -16.54 -8.48 -9.18
CA GLU A 330 -17.35 -7.49 -8.46
C GLU A 330 -16.75 -6.10 -8.56
N ASP A 331 -15.43 -5.97 -8.36
CA ASP A 331 -14.74 -4.68 -8.45
C ASP A 331 -14.81 -4.09 -9.87
N LEU A 332 -14.71 -4.93 -10.93
CA LEU A 332 -14.89 -4.51 -12.32
C LEU A 332 -16.33 -4.05 -12.59
N ALA A 333 -17.33 -4.81 -12.14
CA ALA A 333 -18.74 -4.45 -12.32
C ALA A 333 -19.06 -3.12 -11.60
N ALA A 334 -18.50 -2.89 -10.42
CA ALA A 334 -18.65 -1.63 -9.68
C ALA A 334 -18.02 -0.43 -10.41
N LEU A 335 -16.86 -0.63 -11.07
CA LEU A 335 -16.21 0.40 -11.87
C LEU A 335 -17.03 0.72 -13.14
N GLU A 336 -17.56 -0.27 -13.83
CA GLU A 336 -18.43 -0.10 -15.00
C GLU A 336 -19.72 0.64 -14.64
N ALA A 337 -20.35 0.29 -13.52
CA ALA A 337 -21.55 0.97 -13.04
C ALA A 337 -21.29 2.47 -12.73
N LYS A 338 -20.15 2.79 -12.14
CA LYS A 338 -19.74 4.19 -11.88
C LYS A 338 -19.48 4.95 -13.19
N ARG A 339 -18.88 4.32 -14.18
CA ARG A 339 -18.63 4.93 -15.49
C ARG A 339 -19.92 5.27 -16.21
N VAL A 340 -20.85 4.31 -16.30
CA VAL A 340 -22.16 4.51 -16.93
C VAL A 340 -22.98 5.57 -16.19
N GLY A 341 -23.00 5.56 -14.86
CA GLY A 341 -23.65 6.58 -14.04
C GLY A 341 -23.07 7.99 -14.22
N GLY A 342 -21.75 8.11 -14.45
CA GLY A 342 -21.08 9.37 -14.75
C GLY A 342 -21.41 9.92 -16.15
N GLU A 343 -21.51 9.05 -17.14
CA GLU A 343 -21.87 9.42 -18.52
C GLU A 343 -23.32 9.88 -18.62
N THR A 344 -24.26 9.25 -17.88
CA THR A 344 -25.68 9.67 -17.83
C THR A 344 -25.89 10.98 -17.10
N ALA A 345 -25.10 11.27 -16.07
CA ALA A 345 -25.13 12.58 -15.39
C ALA A 345 -24.56 13.72 -16.25
N GLY A 346 -23.53 13.43 -17.07
CA GLY A 346 -22.94 14.40 -18.01
C GLY A 346 -23.86 14.73 -19.19
N THR A 347 -24.65 13.78 -19.68
CA THR A 347 -25.63 13.99 -20.77
C THR A 347 -26.90 14.68 -20.29
N ALA A 348 -27.29 14.52 -19.03
CA ALA A 348 -28.45 15.23 -18.48
C ALA A 348 -28.16 16.70 -18.17
N GLY A 349 -26.90 17.11 -17.98
CA GLY A 349 -26.47 18.51 -17.77
C GLY A 349 -26.23 19.30 -19.05
N GLY A 350 -26.18 18.66 -20.22
CA GLY A 350 -25.89 19.32 -21.51
C GLY A 350 -27.10 19.73 -22.34
N GLY A 351 -28.34 19.54 -21.87
CA GLY A 351 -29.58 19.69 -22.65
C GLY A 351 -30.40 20.95 -22.42
N VAL A 352 -29.91 21.99 -21.73
CA VAL A 352 -30.67 23.28 -21.58
C VAL A 352 -29.74 24.46 -21.85
N GLY A 353 -29.56 24.79 -23.11
CA GLY A 353 -28.78 25.97 -23.51
C GLY A 353 -28.77 26.23 -25.01
N GLY A 354 -29.96 26.34 -25.61
CA GLY A 354 -30.08 26.73 -27.00
C GLY A 354 -31.46 27.24 -27.33
N GLU A 355 -31.70 28.49 -27.11
CA GLU A 355 -32.51 29.43 -27.90
C GLU A 355 -32.89 30.66 -27.06
N ARG A 356 -32.10 31.70 -27.08
CA ARG A 356 -32.57 33.06 -26.76
C ARG A 356 -32.37 33.94 -27.98
N VAL A 357 -33.52 34.14 -28.62
CA VAL A 357 -33.79 35.17 -29.59
C VAL A 357 -33.43 36.52 -28.97
N LEU A 358 -32.67 37.32 -29.71
CA LEU A 358 -32.41 38.73 -29.51
C LEU A 358 -33.76 39.48 -29.44
N ARG A 359 -34.01 40.25 -28.36
CA ARG A 359 -34.89 41.40 -28.37
C ARG A 359 -34.35 42.48 -27.44
N ASP A 360 -34.09 43.59 -28.04
CA ASP A 360 -33.71 44.87 -27.46
C ASP A 360 -34.63 45.37 -26.32
N GLY A 361 -34.01 46.14 -25.41
CA GLY A 361 -34.80 47.12 -24.62
C GLY A 361 -34.25 47.38 -23.21
N GLY A 362 -33.48 48.42 -23.09
CA GLY A 362 -33.20 49.39 -22.07
C GLY A 362 -33.70 49.24 -20.62
N GLY A 363 -32.90 49.71 -19.66
CA GLY A 363 -33.40 50.31 -18.42
C GLY A 363 -32.72 49.82 -17.12
N GLU A 364 -31.81 50.64 -16.62
CA GLU A 364 -31.61 51.07 -15.22
C GLU A 364 -31.67 50.06 -14.03
N GLY A 365 -30.61 50.01 -13.25
CA GLY A 365 -30.57 50.29 -11.80
C GLY A 365 -30.95 49.15 -10.84
N GLY A 366 -30.05 48.81 -9.96
CA GLY A 366 -30.44 48.19 -8.68
C GLY A 366 -29.43 47.20 -8.09
N ASP A 367 -28.67 47.68 -7.12
CA ASP A 367 -27.95 46.91 -6.11
C ASP A 367 -28.81 45.81 -5.47
N ALA A 368 -28.32 44.63 -5.33
CA ALA A 368 -28.61 43.74 -4.19
C ALA A 368 -27.65 42.57 -4.08
N SER A 369 -26.94 42.56 -3.01
CA SER A 369 -26.23 41.44 -2.40
C SER A 369 -27.06 40.16 -2.36
N SER A 370 -26.52 39.02 -2.79
CA SER A 370 -27.09 37.73 -2.45
C SER A 370 -26.03 36.75 -1.99
N HIS A 371 -26.23 36.35 -0.76
CA HIS A 371 -25.63 35.28 -0.02
C HIS A 371 -25.47 33.99 -0.85
N GLN A 372 -24.28 33.48 -0.85
CA GLN A 372 -23.94 32.12 -1.26
C GLN A 372 -24.24 31.20 -0.08
N LYS A 373 -25.24 30.34 -0.21
CA LYS A 373 -25.57 29.27 0.73
C LYS A 373 -24.63 28.09 0.46
N ASP A 374 -23.80 27.79 1.45
CA ASP A 374 -23.12 26.49 1.60
C ASP A 374 -24.18 25.40 1.87
N GLU A 375 -24.29 24.44 0.99
CA GLU A 375 -24.96 23.17 1.26
C GLU A 375 -23.96 22.17 1.87
N SER A 376 -23.99 22.08 3.19
CA SER A 376 -23.36 21.04 4.00
C SER A 376 -24.16 19.75 3.92
N VAL A 377 -23.50 18.68 3.52
CA VAL A 377 -23.97 17.29 3.56
C VAL A 377 -24.20 16.86 5.03
N PRO A 378 -25.33 16.25 5.39
CA PRO A 378 -25.61 15.87 6.76
C PRO A 378 -24.85 14.64 7.20
N LEU A 379 -24.13 14.77 8.30
CA LEU A 379 -23.62 13.69 9.13
C LEU A 379 -24.79 12.97 9.81
N LEU A 380 -24.79 11.65 9.73
CA LEU A 380 -25.65 10.75 10.50
C LEU A 380 -25.46 10.99 12.00
N GLY A 381 -26.43 11.64 12.61
CA GLY A 381 -26.60 11.72 14.05
C GLY A 381 -27.68 10.75 14.50
N GLY A 382 -27.35 9.89 15.44
CA GLY A 382 -28.29 9.00 16.11
C GLY A 382 -29.23 9.77 17.02
N GLY A 383 -30.41 9.24 17.21
CA GLY A 383 -31.38 9.67 18.21
C GLY A 383 -32.19 8.46 18.61
N GLY A 384 -32.14 8.17 19.91
CA GLY A 384 -32.78 7.08 20.56
C GLY A 384 -34.30 7.28 20.74
N ASP A 385 -34.82 6.42 21.53
CA ASP A 385 -36.12 6.24 22.17
C ASP A 385 -36.95 5.06 21.60
N ALA A 386 -36.85 3.99 22.32
CA ALA A 386 -37.83 3.19 23.10
C ALA A 386 -37.27 1.80 23.32
#